data_ba734e23e01bcafa9fb720aceb302887
#
_entry.id   ba734e23e01bcafa9fb720aceb302887
#
_cell.length_a   1.000
_cell.length_b   1.000
_cell.length_c   1.000
_cell.angle_alpha   90.00
_cell.angle_beta   90.00
_cell.angle_gamma   90.00
#
_symmetry.space_group_name_H-M   'P 1'
#
loop_
_entity.id
_entity.type
_entity.pdbx_description
1 polymer ?
#
loop_
_entity_poly.entity_id
_entity_poly.type
_entity_poly.pdbx_seq_one_letter_code
_entity_poly.pdbx_strand_id
1 'polypeptide(L)'
;MYDLRLQGTWRSDARRTAREIDARRDIAASKKPRLRRLFGKLVLRYTKSRCYATLDGETEVSRYVVVAKDRSSAALVMAHPVTGEHVITHIHFERRCYWISLGPIREYFRKIA
;
A
#
# COMPACT_ATOMS: atom_id res chain seq x y z
N MET A 1 6.75 -18.27 3.05
CA MET A 1 6.82 -17.82 1.64
C MET A 1 7.01 -16.30 1.59
N TYR A 2 7.81 -15.82 0.68
CA TYR A 2 7.94 -14.40 0.42
C TYR A 2 7.92 -14.14 -1.09
N ASP A 3 7.75 -12.88 -1.49
CA ASP A 3 7.67 -12.49 -2.89
C ASP A 3 8.78 -11.49 -3.20
N LEU A 4 9.65 -11.86 -4.14
CA LEU A 4 10.78 -11.01 -4.55
C LEU A 4 10.33 -9.68 -5.15
N ARG A 5 9.17 -9.65 -5.80
CA ARG A 5 8.63 -8.43 -6.41
C ARG A 5 8.34 -7.35 -5.36
N LEU A 6 8.00 -7.78 -4.14
CA LEU A 6 7.65 -6.90 -3.03
C LEU A 6 8.86 -6.32 -2.32
N GLN A 7 9.99 -7.01 -2.36
CA GLN A 7 11.19 -6.62 -1.61
C GLN A 7 11.70 -5.24 -2.03
N GLY A 8 12.09 -4.44 -1.06
CA GLY A 8 12.62 -3.10 -1.29
C GLY A 8 11.75 -2.02 -0.66
N THR A 9 11.94 -0.79 -1.12
CA THR A 9 11.28 0.39 -0.56
C THR A 9 10.30 0.98 -1.56
N TRP A 10 9.11 1.29 -1.06
CA TRP A 10 7.99 1.80 -1.85
C TRP A 10 7.47 3.07 -1.21
N ARG A 11 7.05 4.01 -2.04
CA ARG A 11 6.43 5.25 -1.57
C ARG A 11 5.05 5.40 -2.18
N SER A 12 4.09 5.84 -1.35
CA SER A 12 2.76 6.19 -1.82
C SER A 12 2.86 7.20 -2.96
N ASP A 13 2.26 6.90 -4.10
CA ASP A 13 2.29 7.73 -5.29
C ASP A 13 1.10 8.69 -5.26
N ALA A 14 1.36 9.92 -4.78
CA ALA A 14 0.33 10.93 -4.63
C ALA A 14 -0.35 11.29 -5.96
N ARG A 15 0.43 11.40 -7.03
CA ARG A 15 -0.09 11.80 -8.34
C ARG A 15 -1.02 10.75 -8.92
N ARG A 16 -0.60 9.49 -8.87
CA ARG A 16 -1.38 8.39 -9.44
C ARG A 16 -2.63 8.10 -8.63
N THR A 17 -2.51 8.14 -7.30
CA THR A 17 -3.65 7.98 -6.41
C THR A 17 -4.66 9.13 -6.57
N ALA A 18 -4.17 10.37 -6.73
CA ALA A 18 -5.02 11.52 -6.97
C ALA A 18 -5.82 11.38 -8.27
N ARG A 19 -5.20 10.89 -9.34
CA ARG A 19 -5.91 10.64 -10.60
C ARG A 19 -7.03 9.62 -10.43
N GLU A 20 -6.80 8.58 -9.66
CA GLU A 20 -7.81 7.56 -9.35
C GLU A 20 -8.98 8.19 -8.60
N ILE A 21 -8.72 9.03 -7.60
CA ILE A 21 -9.75 9.74 -6.84
C ILE A 21 -10.55 10.67 -7.75
N ASP A 22 -9.87 11.44 -8.58
CA ASP A 22 -10.51 12.42 -9.47
C ASP A 22 -11.40 11.75 -10.51
N ALA A 23 -11.06 10.55 -10.95
CA ALA A 23 -11.84 9.79 -11.92
C ALA A 23 -13.09 9.14 -11.31
N ARG A 24 -13.22 9.08 -9.99
CA ARG A 24 -14.36 8.44 -9.34
C ARG A 24 -15.59 9.34 -9.37
N ARG A 25 -16.71 8.79 -9.84
CA ARG A 25 -17.99 9.50 -9.88
C ARG A 25 -18.81 9.33 -8.60
N ASP A 26 -18.51 8.30 -7.81
CA ASP A 26 -19.19 7.99 -6.55
C ASP A 26 -18.65 8.78 -5.36
N ILE A 27 -17.62 9.60 -5.57
CA ILE A 27 -17.05 10.48 -4.53
C ILE A 27 -17.48 11.91 -4.83
N ALA A 28 -18.08 12.57 -3.83
CA ALA A 28 -18.49 13.97 -3.97
C ALA A 28 -17.29 14.86 -4.31
N ALA A 29 -17.44 15.74 -5.29
CA ALA A 29 -16.37 16.62 -5.74
C ALA A 29 -15.78 17.47 -4.60
N SER A 30 -16.61 17.88 -3.65
CA SER A 30 -16.20 18.68 -2.49
C SER A 30 -15.27 17.92 -1.53
N LYS A 31 -15.31 16.59 -1.55
CA LYS A 31 -14.47 15.73 -0.67
C LYS A 31 -13.15 15.35 -1.30
N LYS A 32 -13.03 15.44 -2.62
CA LYS A 32 -11.82 15.00 -3.33
C LYS A 32 -10.53 15.71 -2.90
N PRO A 33 -10.48 17.04 -2.71
CA PRO A 33 -9.26 17.70 -2.27
C PRO A 33 -8.72 17.18 -0.92
N ARG A 34 -9.62 16.92 0.02
CA ARG A 34 -9.25 16.38 1.34
C ARG A 34 -8.69 14.96 1.21
N LEU A 35 -9.34 14.11 0.40
CA LEU A 35 -8.87 12.76 0.15
C LEU A 35 -7.49 12.73 -0.48
N ARG A 36 -7.25 13.56 -1.50
CA ARG A 36 -5.96 13.61 -2.16
C ARG A 36 -4.81 13.92 -1.21
N ARG A 37 -5.04 14.74 -0.19
CA ARG A 37 -4.01 15.13 0.79
C ARG A 37 -3.59 14.01 1.72
N LEU A 38 -4.38 12.95 1.84
CA LEU A 38 -4.07 11.82 2.72
C LEU A 38 -2.96 10.92 2.18
N PHE A 39 -2.66 11.03 0.89
CA PHE A 39 -1.76 10.09 0.21
C PHE A 39 -0.46 10.76 -0.22
N GLY A 40 0.56 9.93 -0.45
CA GLY A 40 1.85 10.38 -0.96
C GLY A 40 2.96 10.46 0.08
N LYS A 41 2.66 10.28 1.36
CA LYS A 41 3.66 10.41 2.44
C LYS A 41 4.18 9.07 2.95
N LEU A 42 3.37 8.04 2.90
CA LEU A 42 3.69 6.74 3.46
C LEU A 42 4.83 6.07 2.67
N VAL A 43 5.84 5.63 3.39
CA VAL A 43 6.95 4.85 2.84
C VAL A 43 6.95 3.47 3.49
N LEU A 44 6.98 2.44 2.65
CA LEU A 44 6.97 1.05 3.09
C LEU A 44 8.26 0.37 2.64
N ARG A 45 8.96 -0.27 3.56
CA ARG A 45 10.12 -1.09 3.23
C ARG A 45 9.82 -2.53 3.62
N TYR A 46 9.88 -3.42 2.64
CA TYR A 46 9.63 -4.83 2.85
C TYR A 46 10.94 -5.61 2.86
N THR A 47 11.12 -6.41 3.88
CA THR A 47 12.11 -7.49 3.93
C THR A 47 11.41 -8.83 3.73
N LYS A 48 12.08 -9.94 3.91
CA LYS A 48 11.45 -11.27 3.75
C LYS A 48 10.25 -11.48 4.67
N SER A 49 10.27 -10.91 5.88
CA SER A 49 9.26 -11.18 6.90
C SER A 49 8.72 -9.94 7.61
N ARG A 50 9.24 -8.75 7.30
CA ARG A 50 8.86 -7.53 8.00
C ARG A 50 8.55 -6.41 7.03
N CYS A 51 7.58 -5.59 7.41
CA CYS A 51 7.23 -4.34 6.74
C CYS A 51 7.50 -3.19 7.70
N TYR A 52 8.30 -2.24 7.25
CA TYR A 52 8.61 -1.02 7.99
C TYR A 52 7.81 0.10 7.35
N ALA A 53 6.80 0.59 8.07
CA ALA A 53 5.93 1.67 7.59
C ALA A 53 6.33 2.98 8.25
N THR A 54 6.78 3.94 7.46
CA THR A 54 7.20 5.25 7.94
C THR A 54 6.22 6.31 7.48
N LEU A 55 5.66 7.04 8.43
CA LEU A 55 4.74 8.15 8.18
C LEU A 55 5.07 9.28 9.15
N ASP A 56 5.25 10.49 8.62
CA ASP A 56 5.57 11.68 9.40
C ASP A 56 6.72 11.47 10.39
N GLY A 57 7.77 10.78 9.95
CA GLY A 57 8.98 10.56 10.75
C GLY A 57 8.88 9.39 11.75
N GLU A 58 7.73 8.79 11.90
CA GLU A 58 7.53 7.63 12.78
C GLU A 58 7.48 6.34 11.99
N THR A 59 8.16 5.31 12.48
CA THR A 59 8.21 4.00 11.83
C THR A 59 7.56 2.95 12.71
N GLU A 60 6.62 2.21 12.12
CA GLU A 60 6.02 1.02 12.73
C GLU A 60 6.52 -0.22 11.99
N VAL A 61 6.77 -1.29 12.73
CA VAL A 61 7.25 -2.55 12.18
C VAL A 61 6.18 -3.61 12.35
N SER A 62 5.82 -4.28 11.26
CA SER A 62 4.85 -5.37 11.27
C SER A 62 5.49 -6.59 10.65
N ARG A 63 5.19 -7.76 11.20
CA ARG A 63 5.53 -9.02 10.53
C ARG A 63 4.47 -9.31 9.47
N TYR A 64 4.89 -9.92 8.38
CA TYR A 64 3.95 -10.34 7.36
C TYR A 64 4.33 -11.71 6.80
N VAL A 65 3.35 -12.39 6.23
CA VAL A 65 3.51 -13.66 5.53
C VAL A 65 2.78 -13.55 4.20
N VAL A 66 3.42 -13.98 3.13
CA VAL A 66 2.75 -14.14 1.84
C VAL A 66 2.00 -15.46 1.88
N VAL A 67 0.67 -15.40 1.83
CA VAL A 67 -0.19 -16.60 1.92
C VAL A 67 -0.64 -17.12 0.57
N ALA A 68 -0.60 -16.26 -0.46
CA ALA A 68 -0.93 -16.64 -1.83
C ALA A 68 -0.28 -15.65 -2.79
N LYS A 69 0.07 -16.12 -3.98
CA LYS A 69 0.58 -15.25 -5.04
C LYS A 69 0.31 -15.85 -6.41
N ASP A 70 0.16 -14.97 -7.40
CA ASP A 70 0.07 -15.35 -8.80
C ASP A 70 0.94 -14.40 -9.63
N ARG A 71 0.75 -14.43 -10.96
CA ARG A 71 1.56 -13.63 -11.89
C ARG A 71 1.50 -12.12 -11.60
N SER A 72 0.36 -11.62 -11.17
CA SER A 72 0.10 -10.19 -11.05
C SER A 72 -0.20 -9.71 -9.63
N SER A 73 -0.30 -10.62 -8.66
CA SER A 73 -0.70 -10.23 -7.32
C SER A 73 -0.10 -11.09 -6.22
N ALA A 74 -0.22 -10.61 -4.99
CA ALA A 74 0.13 -11.36 -3.79
C ALA A 74 -0.83 -10.98 -2.67
N ALA A 75 -1.19 -11.95 -1.86
CA ALA A 75 -1.98 -11.72 -0.64
C ALA A 75 -1.06 -11.85 0.56
N LEU A 76 -1.04 -10.82 1.40
CA LEU A 76 -0.23 -10.78 2.62
C LEU A 76 -1.14 -10.84 3.84
N VAL A 77 -0.71 -11.57 4.86
CA VAL A 77 -1.29 -11.45 6.20
C VAL A 77 -0.29 -10.70 7.06
N MET A 78 -0.73 -9.60 7.64
CA MET A 78 0.08 -8.76 8.52
C MET A 78 -0.54 -8.71 9.89
N ALA A 79 0.32 -8.73 10.93
CA ALA A 79 -0.13 -8.50 12.30
C ALA A 79 -0.11 -6.99 12.58
N HIS A 80 -1.22 -6.46 13.08
CA HIS A 80 -1.26 -5.06 13.49
C HIS A 80 -0.29 -4.86 14.67
N PRO A 81 0.62 -3.85 14.61
CA PRO A 81 1.68 -3.72 15.60
C PRO A 81 1.18 -3.44 17.02
N VAL A 82 0.00 -2.87 17.17
CA VAL A 82 -0.56 -2.53 18.49
C VAL A 82 -1.53 -3.60 18.99
N THR A 83 -2.52 -3.97 18.16
CA THR A 83 -3.59 -4.88 18.57
C THR A 83 -3.26 -6.34 18.36
N GLY A 84 -2.29 -6.67 17.53
CA GLY A 84 -1.98 -8.03 17.12
C GLY A 84 -2.99 -8.65 16.16
N GLU A 85 -4.03 -7.92 15.78
CA GLU A 85 -5.02 -8.40 14.81
C GLU A 85 -4.39 -8.67 13.46
N HIS A 86 -4.87 -9.74 12.80
CA HIS A 86 -4.39 -10.09 11.47
C HIS A 86 -5.19 -9.33 10.42
N VAL A 87 -4.47 -8.67 9.52
CA VAL A 87 -5.05 -7.93 8.39
C VAL A 87 -4.57 -8.57 7.10
N ILE A 88 -5.51 -8.83 6.19
CA ILE A 88 -5.18 -9.34 4.85
C ILE A 88 -5.05 -8.16 3.92
N THR A 89 -3.90 -8.06 3.24
CA THR A 89 -3.65 -7.03 2.24
C THR A 89 -3.42 -7.70 0.89
N HIS A 90 -4.18 -7.30 -0.10
CA HIS A 90 -4.04 -7.80 -1.46
C HIS A 90 -3.27 -6.79 -2.30
N ILE A 91 -2.09 -7.19 -2.75
CA ILE A 91 -1.17 -6.35 -3.53
C ILE A 91 -1.30 -6.72 -5.00
N HIS A 92 -1.60 -5.73 -5.83
CA HIS A 92 -1.70 -5.88 -7.28
C HIS A 92 -0.51 -5.22 -7.94
N PHE A 93 0.39 -6.02 -8.53
CA PHE A 93 1.60 -5.53 -9.15
C PHE A 93 1.35 -5.00 -10.56
N GLU A 94 1.97 -3.86 -10.85
CA GLU A 94 2.11 -3.32 -12.17
C GLU A 94 3.59 -3.01 -12.40
N ARG A 95 3.93 -2.43 -13.54
CA ARG A 95 5.31 -2.13 -13.83
C ARG A 95 5.86 -1.08 -12.88
N ARG A 96 6.82 -1.47 -12.02
CA ARG A 96 7.48 -0.63 -11.01
C ARG A 96 6.55 0.03 -9.99
N CYS A 97 5.33 -0.49 -9.90
CA CYS A 97 4.40 -0.02 -8.89
C CYS A 97 3.49 -1.17 -8.46
N TYR A 98 2.75 -0.94 -7.39
CA TYR A 98 1.63 -1.79 -7.02
C TYR A 98 0.51 -0.93 -6.48
N TRP A 99 -0.67 -1.50 -6.39
CA TRP A 99 -1.80 -0.83 -5.76
C TRP A 99 -2.53 -1.77 -4.81
N ILE A 100 -3.18 -1.15 -3.83
CA ILE A 100 -4.06 -1.82 -2.88
C ILE A 100 -5.41 -1.13 -2.91
N SER A 101 -6.47 -1.87 -2.56
CA SER A 101 -7.80 -1.30 -2.40
C SER A 101 -7.99 -0.77 -0.99
N LEU A 102 -8.46 0.47 -0.89
CA LEU A 102 -8.90 1.09 0.36
C LEU A 102 -10.38 1.43 0.19
N GLY A 103 -11.26 0.42 0.38
CA GLY A 103 -12.66 0.59 0.04
C GLY A 103 -12.82 0.88 -1.46
N PRO A 104 -13.47 2.00 -1.85
CA PRO A 104 -13.68 2.32 -3.26
C PRO A 104 -12.47 2.92 -3.95
N ILE A 105 -11.39 3.18 -3.23
CA ILE A 105 -10.21 3.89 -3.74
C ILE A 105 -9.05 2.90 -3.88
N ARG A 106 -8.23 3.10 -4.91
CA ARG A 106 -6.95 2.41 -5.04
C ARG A 106 -5.82 3.34 -4.64
N GLU A 107 -5.00 2.92 -3.69
CA GLU A 107 -3.75 3.61 -3.37
C GLU A 107 -2.61 2.95 -4.14
N TYR A 108 -1.84 3.75 -4.85
CA TYR A 108 -0.71 3.31 -5.63
C TYR A 108 0.60 3.57 -4.89
N PHE A 109 1.54 2.64 -5.04
CA PHE A 109 2.88 2.75 -4.48
C PHE A 109 3.89 2.53 -5.60
N ARG A 110 4.90 3.40 -5.66
CA ARG A 110 6.00 3.26 -6.62
C ARG A 110 7.27 2.80 -5.91
N LYS A 111 8.05 1.98 -6.59
CA LYS A 111 9.32 1.50 -6.03
C LYS A 111 10.35 2.61 -6.10
N ILE A 112 11.04 2.87 -5.00
CA ILE A 112 12.07 3.90 -4.91
C ILE A 112 13.46 3.33 -4.58
N ALA A 113 13.54 2.10 -4.09
CA ALA A 113 14.83 1.45 -3.82
C ALA A 113 14.74 -0.07 -3.78
#